data_ec8c2d68ce969be0aa51d348b1c84b74
#
_entry.id   ec8c2d68ce969be0aa51d348b1c84b74
#
_cell.length_a   1.000
_cell.length_b   1.000
_cell.length_c   1.000
_cell.angle_alpha   90.00
_cell.angle_beta   90.00
_cell.angle_gamma   90.00
#
_symmetry.space_group_name_H-M   'P 1'
#
loop_
_entity.id
_entity.type
_entity.pdbx_description
1 polymer ?
#
loop_
_entity_poly.entity_id
_entity_poly.type
_entity_poly.pdbx_seq_one_letter_code
_entity_poly.pdbx_strand_id
1 'polypeptide(L)'
;MSDYVIIGAGGHAGVILDLLIARRENVLFLTDADPARHGSQLRGVSVTGSDDRLTGLDPTTVNIALGIGASGTDLPARLTTRRAIADDLRNRGYRLPSLIHPAATVSDGAVLDDGAQVMAGAIVQTGARIGHDVVVNTRAAVDHDCDIGDGAQIAPGATLGGNVQVGCDVWIGLGASVIQGVSIGNGAVIAAGAVVIDDIPAGARVAGVPAKDIH
;
A
#
# COMPACT_ATOMS: atom_id res chain seq x y z
N MET A 1 2.25 -19.05 12.94
CA MET A 1 1.21 -18.05 13.26
C MET A 1 1.92 -16.92 13.97
N SER A 2 1.92 -15.75 13.40
CA SER A 2 2.56 -14.55 13.98
C SER A 2 1.50 -13.62 14.53
N ASP A 3 1.88 -12.86 15.57
CA ASP A 3 1.01 -11.84 16.16
C ASP A 3 1.16 -10.52 15.39
N TYR A 4 0.04 -9.85 15.12
CA TYR A 4 -0.02 -8.57 14.42
C TYR A 4 -0.81 -7.54 15.21
N VAL A 5 -0.39 -6.29 15.12
CA VAL A 5 -1.20 -5.11 15.41
C VAL A 5 -1.41 -4.35 14.11
N ILE A 6 -2.65 -3.90 13.87
CA ILE A 6 -2.99 -3.09 12.69
C ILE A 6 -3.05 -1.62 13.10
N ILE A 7 -2.29 -0.77 12.41
CA ILE A 7 -2.32 0.68 12.59
C ILE A 7 -3.39 1.27 11.67
N GLY A 8 -4.39 1.91 12.24
CA GLY A 8 -5.60 2.39 11.58
C GLY A 8 -6.76 1.39 11.67
N ALA A 9 -7.99 1.91 11.72
CA ALA A 9 -9.23 1.13 11.81
C ALA A 9 -10.26 1.54 10.75
N GLY A 10 -9.80 2.09 9.63
CA GLY A 10 -10.61 2.47 8.47
C GLY A 10 -10.89 1.32 7.51
N GLY A 11 -11.39 1.64 6.31
CA GLY A 11 -11.72 0.65 5.29
C GLY A 11 -10.53 -0.19 4.85
N HIS A 12 -9.32 0.41 4.70
CA HIS A 12 -8.12 -0.34 4.36
C HIS A 12 -7.70 -1.31 5.46
N ALA A 13 -7.86 -0.93 6.73
CA ALA A 13 -7.62 -1.83 7.87
C ALA A 13 -8.51 -3.08 7.81
N GLY A 14 -9.76 -2.93 7.35
CA GLY A 14 -10.65 -4.07 7.13
C GLY A 14 -10.11 -5.03 6.06
N VAL A 15 -9.52 -4.50 4.98
CA VAL A 15 -8.90 -5.33 3.91
C VAL A 15 -7.64 -6.02 4.43
N ILE A 16 -6.80 -5.32 5.21
CA ILE A 16 -5.62 -5.91 5.86
C ILE A 16 -6.02 -7.00 6.85
N LEU A 17 -7.07 -6.78 7.64
CA LEU A 17 -7.58 -7.78 8.58
C LEU A 17 -8.05 -9.04 7.84
N ASP A 18 -8.76 -8.89 6.72
CA ASP A 18 -9.15 -10.03 5.87
C ASP A 18 -7.95 -10.80 5.33
N LEU A 19 -6.92 -10.08 4.88
CA LEU A 19 -5.68 -10.69 4.41
C LEU A 19 -5.00 -11.51 5.52
N LEU A 20 -4.89 -10.95 6.72
CA LEU A 20 -4.26 -11.63 7.85
C LEU A 20 -5.07 -12.86 8.30
N ILE A 21 -6.40 -12.76 8.32
CA ILE A 21 -7.30 -13.91 8.58
C ILE A 21 -7.11 -15.00 7.51
N ALA A 22 -7.05 -14.62 6.23
CA ALA A 22 -6.83 -15.57 5.13
C ALA A 22 -5.47 -16.28 5.24
N ARG A 23 -4.46 -15.62 5.81
CA ARG A 23 -3.13 -16.18 6.12
C ARG A 23 -3.11 -16.98 7.42
N ARG A 24 -4.21 -17.01 8.18
CA ARG A 24 -4.30 -17.63 9.52
C ARG A 24 -3.35 -16.99 10.54
N GLU A 25 -3.08 -15.69 10.40
CA GLU A 25 -2.31 -14.93 11.37
C GLU A 25 -3.21 -14.42 12.51
N ASN A 26 -2.63 -14.16 13.67
CA ASN A 26 -3.34 -13.64 14.81
C ASN A 26 -3.29 -12.11 14.82
N VAL A 27 -4.44 -11.45 15.01
CA VAL A 27 -4.50 -9.98 15.15
C VAL A 27 -4.91 -9.66 16.59
N LEU A 28 -3.98 -9.07 17.33
CA LEU A 28 -4.16 -8.76 18.74
C LEU A 28 -5.19 -7.64 18.94
N PHE A 29 -5.02 -6.54 18.23
CA PHE A 29 -5.90 -5.37 18.25
C PHE A 29 -5.58 -4.44 17.08
N LEU A 30 -6.43 -3.40 16.92
CA LEU A 30 -6.17 -2.26 16.03
C LEU A 30 -5.97 -1.00 16.88
N THR A 31 -5.24 -0.04 16.31
CA THR A 31 -5.19 1.34 16.81
C THR A 31 -5.83 2.28 15.80
N ASP A 32 -6.24 3.47 16.23
CA ASP A 32 -6.67 4.54 15.35
C ASP A 32 -6.40 5.91 15.99
N ALA A 33 -6.00 6.89 15.19
CA ALA A 33 -5.78 8.25 15.66
C ALA A 33 -7.10 8.97 16.02
N ASP A 34 -8.24 8.52 15.47
CA ASP A 34 -9.56 9.07 15.78
C ASP A 34 -10.12 8.48 17.08
N PRO A 35 -10.24 9.28 18.16
CA PRO A 35 -10.77 8.82 19.43
C PRO A 35 -12.20 8.27 19.33
N ALA A 36 -12.99 8.71 18.34
CA ALA A 36 -14.35 8.22 18.15
C ALA A 36 -14.41 6.73 17.77
N ARG A 37 -13.30 6.15 17.33
CA ARG A 37 -13.18 4.72 17.01
C ARG A 37 -12.75 3.87 18.19
N HIS A 38 -12.21 4.48 19.24
CA HIS A 38 -11.69 3.74 20.40
C HIS A 38 -12.81 2.99 21.13
N GLY A 39 -12.55 1.74 21.50
CA GLY A 39 -13.53 0.85 22.10
C GLY A 39 -14.51 0.19 21.11
N SER A 40 -14.47 0.56 19.83
CA SER A 40 -15.22 -0.14 18.78
C SER A 40 -14.54 -1.45 18.36
N GLN A 41 -15.19 -2.19 17.48
CA GLN A 41 -14.63 -3.40 16.89
C GLN A 41 -14.69 -3.34 15.36
N LEU A 42 -13.66 -3.86 14.71
CA LEU A 42 -13.64 -4.13 13.29
C LEU A 42 -13.61 -5.66 13.10
N ARG A 43 -14.70 -6.23 12.59
CA ARG A 43 -14.86 -7.69 12.39
C ARG A 43 -14.50 -8.54 13.64
N GLY A 44 -14.86 -8.07 14.80
CA GLY A 44 -14.63 -8.77 16.08
C GLY A 44 -13.28 -8.50 16.72
N VAL A 45 -12.36 -7.76 16.06
CA VAL A 45 -11.10 -7.34 16.66
C VAL A 45 -11.23 -5.92 17.22
N SER A 46 -10.79 -5.69 18.43
CA SER A 46 -10.98 -4.43 19.16
C SER A 46 -10.05 -3.32 18.65
N VAL A 47 -10.59 -2.10 18.56
CA VAL A 47 -9.82 -0.85 18.37
C VAL A 47 -9.53 -0.29 19.77
N THR A 48 -8.31 -0.48 20.28
CA THR A 48 -8.00 -0.29 21.69
C THR A 48 -7.57 1.12 22.08
N GLY A 49 -7.28 2.00 21.12
CA GLY A 49 -6.82 3.37 21.36
C GLY A 49 -5.92 3.89 20.24
N SER A 50 -5.12 4.91 20.55
CA SER A 50 -4.09 5.44 19.62
C SER A 50 -2.85 4.52 19.57
N ASP A 51 -1.87 4.89 18.76
CA ASP A 51 -0.60 4.16 18.64
C ASP A 51 0.25 4.16 19.92
N ASP A 52 -0.13 4.96 20.93
CA ASP A 52 0.43 4.88 22.28
C ASP A 52 0.23 3.50 22.90
N ARG A 53 -0.77 2.74 22.46
CA ARG A 53 -1.02 1.35 22.89
C ARG A 53 0.10 0.39 22.55
N LEU A 54 0.98 0.77 21.64
CA LEU A 54 2.21 0.01 21.34
C LEU A 54 3.25 0.13 22.46
N THR A 55 3.13 1.16 23.31
CA THR A 55 4.04 1.35 24.45
C THR A 55 3.91 0.16 25.43
N GLY A 56 5.02 -0.52 25.66
CA GLY A 56 5.06 -1.71 26.51
C GLY A 56 4.92 -3.04 25.79
N LEU A 57 4.67 -3.04 24.47
CA LEU A 57 4.85 -4.24 23.65
C LEU A 57 6.33 -4.42 23.31
N ASP A 58 6.78 -5.67 23.32
CA ASP A 58 8.10 -6.02 22.81
C ASP A 58 8.06 -6.02 21.26
N PRO A 59 8.77 -5.08 20.59
CA PRO A 59 8.75 -4.97 19.14
C PRO A 59 9.30 -6.21 18.42
N THR A 60 10.01 -7.08 19.12
CA THR A 60 10.55 -8.32 18.52
C THR A 60 9.52 -9.44 18.45
N THR A 61 8.43 -9.36 19.22
CA THR A 61 7.40 -10.41 19.30
C THR A 61 6.15 -10.12 18.47
N VAL A 62 5.96 -8.87 18.06
CA VAL A 62 4.77 -8.41 17.35
C VAL A 62 5.14 -7.78 16.03
N ASN A 63 4.44 -8.14 14.96
CA ASN A 63 4.53 -7.49 13.65
C ASN A 63 3.50 -6.37 13.53
N ILE A 64 3.82 -5.35 12.76
CA ILE A 64 2.88 -4.27 12.45
C ILE A 64 2.38 -4.41 11.01
N ALA A 65 1.08 -4.19 10.83
CA ALA A 65 0.46 -4.04 9.51
C ALA A 65 -0.16 -2.64 9.39
N LEU A 66 0.17 -1.92 8.31
CA LEU A 66 -0.39 -0.58 8.08
C LEU A 66 -1.80 -0.71 7.47
N GLY A 67 -2.83 -0.45 8.27
CA GLY A 67 -4.23 -0.37 7.86
C GLY A 67 -4.64 1.03 7.38
N ILE A 68 -3.68 1.90 7.14
CA ILE A 68 -3.89 3.28 6.68
C ILE A 68 -3.86 3.28 5.15
N GLY A 69 -5.00 3.59 4.52
CA GLY A 69 -5.09 3.81 3.08
C GLY A 69 -4.96 5.28 2.72
N ALA A 70 -4.56 5.58 1.49
CA ALA A 70 -4.68 6.92 0.94
C ALA A 70 -6.04 7.07 0.25
N SER A 71 -6.80 8.11 0.64
CA SER A 71 -8.08 8.45 0.02
C SER A 71 -8.38 9.93 0.20
N GLY A 72 -9.18 10.52 -0.69
CA GLY A 72 -9.56 11.93 -0.63
C GLY A 72 -8.77 12.80 -1.60
N THR A 73 -8.86 14.12 -1.43
CA THR A 73 -8.31 15.10 -2.39
C THR A 73 -6.83 15.41 -2.19
N ASP A 74 -6.28 15.12 -1.01
CA ASP A 74 -4.87 15.37 -0.68
C ASP A 74 -4.08 14.06 -0.61
N LEU A 75 -4.02 13.37 -1.74
CA LEU A 75 -3.35 12.08 -1.86
C LEU A 75 -1.84 12.14 -1.56
N PRO A 76 -1.05 13.11 -2.09
CA PRO A 76 0.38 13.17 -1.81
C PRO A 76 0.70 13.28 -0.32
N ALA A 77 0.02 14.18 0.41
CA ALA A 77 0.24 14.34 1.85
C ALA A 77 -0.11 13.07 2.63
N ARG A 78 -1.15 12.34 2.22
CA ARG A 78 -1.55 11.08 2.86
C ARG A 78 -0.54 9.95 2.63
N LEU A 79 0.05 9.87 1.44
CA LEU A 79 1.10 8.89 1.14
C LEU A 79 2.33 9.17 1.99
N THR A 80 2.78 10.42 2.04
CA THR A 80 3.91 10.86 2.88
C THR A 80 3.64 10.59 4.36
N THR A 81 2.43 10.86 4.86
CA THR A 81 2.06 10.59 6.27
C THR A 81 2.12 9.09 6.57
N ARG A 82 1.61 8.24 5.66
CA ARG A 82 1.64 6.79 5.84
C ARG A 82 3.08 6.28 5.93
N ARG A 83 3.97 6.77 5.06
CA ARG A 83 5.39 6.42 5.09
C ARG A 83 6.08 6.91 6.37
N ALA A 84 5.82 8.14 6.80
CA ALA A 84 6.39 8.67 8.05
C ALA A 84 6.00 7.83 9.27
N ILE A 85 4.76 7.32 9.33
CA ILE A 85 4.31 6.39 10.37
C ILE A 85 5.08 5.07 10.30
N ALA A 86 5.27 4.52 9.11
CA ALA A 86 6.06 3.29 8.92
C ALA A 86 7.49 3.45 9.40
N ASP A 87 8.13 4.57 9.05
CA ASP A 87 9.51 4.89 9.44
C ASP A 87 9.65 5.07 10.96
N ASP A 88 8.70 5.77 11.62
CA ASP A 88 8.66 5.86 13.07
C ASP A 88 8.58 4.48 13.74
N LEU A 89 7.70 3.63 13.25
CA LEU A 89 7.54 2.27 13.77
C LEU A 89 8.81 1.42 13.61
N ARG A 90 9.49 1.52 12.46
CA ARG A 90 10.79 0.86 12.24
C ARG A 90 11.86 1.40 13.17
N ASN A 91 11.92 2.73 13.37
CA ASN A 91 12.87 3.37 14.31
C ASN A 91 12.62 2.93 15.76
N ARG A 92 11.40 2.58 16.11
CA ARG A 92 11.02 1.99 17.40
C ARG A 92 11.30 0.48 17.50
N GLY A 93 11.86 -0.11 16.44
CA GLY A 93 12.27 -1.51 16.38
C GLY A 93 11.17 -2.50 15.93
N TYR A 94 9.99 -2.02 15.54
CA TYR A 94 8.92 -2.87 15.02
C TYR A 94 9.22 -3.39 13.62
N ARG A 95 8.82 -4.61 13.34
CA ARG A 95 8.89 -5.22 12.02
C ARG A 95 7.59 -4.97 11.27
N LEU A 96 7.71 -4.54 10.03
CA LEU A 96 6.60 -4.38 9.08
C LEU A 96 6.82 -5.36 7.91
N PRO A 97 6.54 -6.66 8.08
CA PRO A 97 6.79 -7.61 7.01
C PRO A 97 5.89 -7.36 5.80
N SER A 98 6.33 -7.78 4.62
CA SER A 98 5.48 -7.78 3.44
C SER A 98 4.26 -8.70 3.64
N LEU A 99 3.10 -8.26 3.17
CA LEU A 99 1.82 -8.95 3.29
C LEU A 99 1.31 -9.34 1.92
N ILE A 100 1.26 -10.63 1.63
CA ILE A 100 0.74 -11.16 0.36
C ILE A 100 -0.54 -11.94 0.65
N HIS A 101 -1.64 -11.51 0.02
CA HIS A 101 -2.90 -12.24 0.11
C HIS A 101 -2.79 -13.60 -0.57
N PRO A 102 -3.31 -14.70 0.02
CA PRO A 102 -3.21 -16.04 -0.60
C PRO A 102 -3.81 -16.16 -2.01
N ALA A 103 -4.73 -15.25 -2.38
CA ALA A 103 -5.30 -15.18 -3.72
C ALA A 103 -4.57 -14.17 -4.64
N ALA A 104 -3.43 -13.63 -4.25
CA ALA A 104 -2.56 -12.87 -5.14
C ALA A 104 -1.62 -13.82 -5.88
N THR A 105 -1.18 -13.41 -7.07
CA THR A 105 -0.14 -14.11 -7.83
C THR A 105 1.12 -13.27 -7.83
N VAL A 106 2.15 -13.73 -7.14
CA VAL A 106 3.46 -13.08 -7.11
C VAL A 106 4.48 -14.07 -7.65
N SER A 107 5.21 -13.64 -8.69
CA SER A 107 6.26 -14.47 -9.28
C SER A 107 7.43 -14.68 -8.30
N ASP A 108 8.02 -15.86 -8.30
CA ASP A 108 9.24 -16.14 -7.52
C ASP A 108 10.45 -15.26 -7.92
N GLY A 109 10.41 -14.69 -9.14
CA GLY A 109 11.41 -13.74 -9.62
C GLY A 109 11.13 -12.28 -9.25
N ALA A 110 10.06 -11.99 -8.53
CA ALA A 110 9.77 -10.65 -8.01
C ALA A 110 10.43 -10.43 -6.64
N VAL A 111 10.81 -9.18 -6.36
CA VAL A 111 11.37 -8.77 -5.05
C VAL A 111 10.40 -7.82 -4.38
N LEU A 112 10.02 -8.12 -3.14
CA LEU A 112 9.16 -7.28 -2.32
C LEU A 112 9.91 -6.85 -1.07
N ASP A 113 10.00 -5.54 -0.86
CA ASP A 113 10.60 -4.98 0.35
C ASP A 113 9.61 -4.97 1.52
N ASP A 114 10.12 -4.73 2.73
CA ASP A 114 9.34 -4.73 3.96
C ASP A 114 8.18 -3.72 3.92
N GLY A 115 7.04 -4.11 4.47
CA GLY A 115 5.82 -3.29 4.49
C GLY A 115 5.02 -3.31 3.20
N ALA A 116 5.53 -3.91 2.12
CA ALA A 116 4.78 -4.08 0.88
C ALA A 116 3.50 -4.91 1.09
N GLN A 117 2.41 -4.50 0.47
CA GLN A 117 1.09 -5.11 0.65
C GLN A 117 0.52 -5.47 -0.71
N VAL A 118 0.35 -6.77 -0.98
CA VAL A 118 -0.21 -7.30 -2.23
C VAL A 118 -1.57 -7.91 -1.94
N MET A 119 -2.63 -7.26 -2.43
CA MET A 119 -4.02 -7.58 -2.10
C MET A 119 -4.61 -8.70 -2.95
N ALA A 120 -5.84 -9.12 -2.61
CA ALA A 120 -6.55 -10.21 -3.27
C ALA A 120 -6.63 -10.02 -4.79
N GLY A 121 -6.22 -11.03 -5.55
CA GLY A 121 -6.24 -11.05 -7.00
C GLY A 121 -5.24 -10.11 -7.69
N ALA A 122 -4.36 -9.45 -6.94
CA ALA A 122 -3.26 -8.68 -7.53
C ALA A 122 -2.22 -9.59 -8.15
N ILE A 123 -1.54 -9.09 -9.18
CA ILE A 123 -0.51 -9.81 -9.92
C ILE A 123 0.79 -9.00 -9.88
N VAL A 124 1.90 -9.66 -9.55
CA VAL A 124 3.25 -9.10 -9.62
C VAL A 124 4.12 -10.09 -10.41
N GLN A 125 4.60 -9.66 -11.56
CA GLN A 125 5.33 -10.52 -12.50
C GLN A 125 6.83 -10.56 -12.20
N THR A 126 7.52 -11.47 -12.91
CA THR A 126 8.95 -11.72 -12.76
C THR A 126 9.79 -10.47 -13.01
N GLY A 127 10.88 -10.30 -12.27
CA GLY A 127 11.77 -9.15 -12.38
C GLY A 127 11.22 -7.85 -11.76
N ALA A 128 9.93 -7.82 -11.38
CA ALA A 128 9.37 -6.64 -10.72
C ALA A 128 9.97 -6.44 -9.31
N ARG A 129 10.28 -5.19 -8.98
CA ARG A 129 10.73 -4.75 -7.66
C ARG A 129 9.65 -3.87 -7.03
N ILE A 130 9.22 -4.24 -5.84
CA ILE A 130 8.17 -3.56 -5.07
C ILE A 130 8.81 -3.00 -3.81
N GLY A 131 8.99 -1.69 -3.76
CA GLY A 131 9.66 -0.98 -2.67
C GLY A 131 8.90 -1.02 -1.34
N HIS A 132 9.51 -0.41 -0.32
CA HIS A 132 8.95 -0.37 1.03
C HIS A 132 7.56 0.27 1.06
N ASP A 133 6.65 -0.34 1.81
CA ASP A 133 5.30 0.18 2.08
C ASP A 133 4.42 0.39 0.84
N VAL A 134 4.81 -0.14 -0.31
CA VAL A 134 3.99 -0.11 -1.53
C VAL A 134 2.71 -0.91 -1.33
N VAL A 135 1.62 -0.42 -1.90
CA VAL A 135 0.35 -1.16 -1.96
C VAL A 135 0.03 -1.52 -3.40
N VAL A 136 0.07 -2.80 -3.74
CA VAL A 136 -0.51 -3.36 -4.97
C VAL A 136 -1.91 -3.83 -4.62
N ASN A 137 -2.91 -2.99 -4.90
CA ASN A 137 -4.25 -3.15 -4.37
C ASN A 137 -5.06 -4.23 -5.14
N THR A 138 -6.29 -4.47 -4.70
CA THR A 138 -7.17 -5.52 -5.22
C THR A 138 -7.21 -5.55 -6.75
N ARG A 139 -6.82 -6.70 -7.34
CA ARG A 139 -6.81 -6.94 -8.79
C ARG A 139 -5.94 -5.96 -9.59
N ALA A 140 -5.02 -5.23 -8.97
CA ALA A 140 -4.01 -4.48 -9.69
C ALA A 140 -2.96 -5.41 -10.29
N ALA A 141 -2.35 -5.03 -11.41
CA ALA A 141 -1.32 -5.81 -12.07
C ALA A 141 -0.07 -4.96 -12.30
N VAL A 142 1.07 -5.50 -11.88
CA VAL A 142 2.41 -4.98 -12.14
C VAL A 142 3.13 -6.02 -12.98
N ASP A 143 3.42 -5.65 -14.23
CA ASP A 143 4.03 -6.57 -15.19
C ASP A 143 5.55 -6.68 -14.97
N HIS A 144 6.21 -7.48 -15.82
CA HIS A 144 7.62 -7.85 -15.70
C HIS A 144 8.56 -6.63 -15.68
N ASP A 145 9.66 -6.73 -14.93
CA ASP A 145 10.76 -5.76 -14.89
C ASP A 145 10.34 -4.33 -14.45
N CYS A 146 9.16 -4.17 -13.83
CA CYS A 146 8.75 -2.89 -13.24
C CYS A 146 9.56 -2.60 -11.96
N ASP A 147 9.84 -1.31 -11.72
CA ASP A 147 10.45 -0.83 -10.47
C ASP A 147 9.49 0.17 -9.80
N ILE A 148 8.96 -0.21 -8.63
CA ILE A 148 7.93 0.56 -7.92
C ILE A 148 8.54 1.13 -6.64
N GLY A 149 8.73 2.44 -6.62
CA GLY A 149 9.36 3.17 -5.50
C GLY A 149 8.52 3.18 -4.22
N ASP A 150 9.20 3.44 -3.11
CA ASP A 150 8.65 3.37 -1.75
C ASP A 150 7.37 4.18 -1.58
N GLY A 151 6.41 3.63 -0.86
CA GLY A 151 5.16 4.28 -0.50
C GLY A 151 4.17 4.46 -1.66
N ALA A 152 4.52 4.06 -2.89
CA ALA A 152 3.61 4.14 -4.02
C ALA A 152 2.37 3.26 -3.79
N GLN A 153 1.23 3.69 -4.34
CA GLN A 153 -0.01 2.91 -4.26
C GLN A 153 -0.59 2.70 -5.66
N ILE A 154 -0.72 1.44 -6.02
CA ILE A 154 -1.36 0.99 -7.25
C ILE A 154 -2.79 0.61 -6.88
N ALA A 155 -3.74 1.50 -7.17
CA ALA A 155 -5.13 1.38 -6.74
C ALA A 155 -5.84 0.18 -7.40
N PRO A 156 -7.01 -0.23 -6.90
CA PRO A 156 -7.72 -1.39 -7.41
C PRO A 156 -7.89 -1.40 -8.92
N GLY A 157 -7.53 -2.51 -9.56
CA GLY A 157 -7.68 -2.73 -11.00
C GLY A 157 -6.76 -1.92 -11.89
N ALA A 158 -5.81 -1.14 -11.36
CA ALA A 158 -4.81 -0.46 -12.18
C ALA A 158 -3.81 -1.47 -12.77
N THR A 159 -3.33 -1.20 -13.98
CA THR A 159 -2.44 -2.11 -14.72
C THR A 159 -1.23 -1.35 -15.25
N LEU A 160 -0.05 -1.86 -14.95
CA LEU A 160 1.23 -1.35 -15.44
C LEU A 160 1.83 -2.38 -16.40
N GLY A 161 2.17 -1.94 -17.61
CA GLY A 161 2.90 -2.76 -18.58
C GLY A 161 4.34 -2.99 -18.18
N GLY A 162 5.04 -3.87 -18.89
CA GLY A 162 6.42 -4.22 -18.56
C GLY A 162 7.39 -3.05 -18.53
N ASN A 163 8.41 -3.12 -17.68
CA ASN A 163 9.50 -2.14 -17.56
C ASN A 163 9.01 -0.70 -17.23
N VAL A 164 7.91 -0.56 -16.51
CA VAL A 164 7.44 0.74 -15.98
C VAL A 164 8.22 1.10 -14.73
N GLN A 165 8.68 2.37 -14.67
CA GLN A 165 9.39 2.93 -13.53
C GLN A 165 8.46 3.87 -12.77
N VAL A 166 8.17 3.58 -11.50
CA VAL A 166 7.30 4.39 -10.66
C VAL A 166 8.09 4.93 -9.48
N GLY A 167 8.14 6.24 -9.33
CA GLY A 167 8.83 6.90 -8.22
C GLY A 167 8.17 6.71 -6.87
N CYS A 168 8.80 7.26 -5.82
CA CYS A 168 8.27 7.19 -4.46
C CYS A 168 6.98 8.02 -4.32
N ASP A 169 6.09 7.58 -3.41
CA ASP A 169 4.84 8.26 -3.06
C ASP A 169 3.95 8.60 -4.28
N VAL A 170 3.99 7.78 -5.32
CA VAL A 170 3.11 7.91 -6.49
C VAL A 170 1.76 7.27 -6.20
N TRP A 171 0.69 7.92 -6.65
CA TRP A 171 -0.65 7.35 -6.68
C TRP A 171 -1.05 6.98 -8.10
N ILE A 172 -1.29 5.70 -8.35
CA ILE A 172 -1.90 5.21 -9.59
C ILE A 172 -3.37 4.92 -9.31
N GLY A 173 -4.27 5.73 -9.87
CA GLY A 173 -5.71 5.69 -9.60
C GLY A 173 -6.40 4.41 -10.06
N LEU A 174 -7.63 4.20 -9.56
CA LEU A 174 -8.45 3.01 -9.85
C LEU A 174 -8.56 2.79 -11.37
N GLY A 175 -8.28 1.58 -11.83
CA GLY A 175 -8.43 1.20 -13.23
C GLY A 175 -7.57 1.98 -14.22
N ALA A 176 -6.57 2.74 -13.77
CA ALA A 176 -5.62 3.40 -14.67
C ALA A 176 -4.76 2.37 -15.39
N SER A 177 -4.36 2.69 -16.62
CA SER A 177 -3.48 1.87 -17.44
C SER A 177 -2.23 2.64 -17.81
N VAL A 178 -1.06 2.04 -17.60
CA VAL A 178 0.25 2.62 -17.96
C VAL A 178 0.88 1.70 -18.98
N ILE A 179 1.23 2.22 -20.15
CA ILE A 179 1.90 1.41 -21.18
C ILE A 179 3.33 1.06 -20.74
N GLN A 180 3.91 0.06 -21.38
CA GLN A 180 5.27 -0.41 -21.11
C GLN A 180 6.32 0.68 -21.27
N GLY A 181 7.36 0.64 -20.43
CA GLY A 181 8.55 1.49 -20.50
C GLY A 181 8.38 2.95 -20.06
N VAL A 182 7.20 3.32 -19.57
CA VAL A 182 6.92 4.68 -19.05
C VAL A 182 7.59 4.90 -17.71
N SER A 183 8.10 6.12 -17.49
CA SER A 183 8.62 6.58 -16.20
C SER A 183 7.64 7.58 -15.54
N ILE A 184 7.30 7.34 -14.28
CA ILE A 184 6.41 8.21 -13.48
C ILE A 184 7.21 8.75 -12.29
N GLY A 185 7.40 10.08 -12.27
CA GLY A 185 8.21 10.76 -11.25
C GLY A 185 7.57 10.75 -9.86
N ASN A 186 8.42 10.96 -8.82
CA ASN A 186 8.01 10.95 -7.42
C ASN A 186 6.80 11.85 -7.14
N GLY A 187 5.86 11.37 -6.31
CA GLY A 187 4.70 12.14 -5.86
C GLY A 187 3.67 12.44 -6.96
N ALA A 188 3.81 11.88 -8.15
CA ALA A 188 2.83 12.06 -9.21
C ALA A 188 1.49 11.38 -8.85
N VAL A 189 0.40 11.95 -9.38
CA VAL A 189 -0.97 11.45 -9.19
C VAL A 189 -1.58 11.15 -10.55
N ILE A 190 -1.81 9.89 -10.81
CA ILE A 190 -2.53 9.40 -11.98
C ILE A 190 -4.00 9.20 -11.59
N ALA A 191 -4.92 9.91 -12.22
CA ALA A 191 -6.34 9.83 -11.90
C ALA A 191 -6.94 8.47 -12.28
N ALA A 192 -8.08 8.14 -11.67
CA ALA A 192 -8.81 6.92 -11.99
C ALA A 192 -9.16 6.84 -13.49
N GLY A 193 -8.96 5.67 -14.09
CA GLY A 193 -9.26 5.39 -15.49
C GLY A 193 -8.36 6.10 -16.51
N ALA A 194 -7.30 6.77 -16.08
CA ALA A 194 -6.35 7.42 -17.00
C ALA A 194 -5.55 6.39 -17.78
N VAL A 195 -5.20 6.73 -19.03
CA VAL A 195 -4.30 5.94 -19.90
C VAL A 195 -3.01 6.73 -20.11
N VAL A 196 -1.95 6.31 -19.45
CA VAL A 196 -0.63 6.95 -19.50
C VAL A 196 0.17 6.34 -20.65
N ILE A 197 0.57 7.17 -21.61
CA ILE A 197 1.30 6.79 -22.81
C ILE A 197 2.63 7.55 -22.97
N ASP A 198 2.92 8.49 -22.07
CA ASP A 198 4.12 9.31 -22.04
C ASP A 198 4.66 9.36 -20.60
N ASP A 199 5.94 9.70 -20.43
CA ASP A 199 6.55 9.90 -19.12
C ASP A 199 5.85 11.02 -18.34
N ILE A 200 5.71 10.82 -17.02
CA ILE A 200 5.04 11.75 -16.13
C ILE A 200 6.06 12.41 -15.19
N PRO A 201 6.17 13.75 -15.18
CA PRO A 201 7.07 14.46 -14.28
C PRO A 201 6.72 14.26 -12.80
N ALA A 202 7.72 14.45 -11.90
CA ALA A 202 7.49 14.42 -10.46
C ALA A 202 6.46 15.48 -10.04
N GLY A 203 5.54 15.08 -9.15
CA GLY A 203 4.48 15.93 -8.61
C GLY A 203 3.34 16.26 -9.59
N ALA A 204 3.42 15.83 -10.84
CA ALA A 204 2.37 16.09 -11.82
C ALA A 204 1.07 15.36 -11.46
N ARG A 205 -0.05 15.95 -11.85
CA ARG A 205 -1.39 15.35 -11.72
C ARG A 205 -2.00 15.20 -13.10
N VAL A 206 -2.28 13.97 -13.51
CA VAL A 206 -2.75 13.69 -14.86
C VAL A 206 -4.05 12.90 -14.88
N ALA A 207 -4.89 13.14 -15.88
CA ALA A 207 -6.17 12.43 -16.07
C ALA A 207 -6.48 12.28 -17.57
N GLY A 208 -7.41 11.39 -17.88
CA GLY A 208 -8.00 11.22 -19.22
C GLY A 208 -7.34 10.15 -20.07
N VAL A 209 -7.83 10.04 -21.31
CA VAL A 209 -7.41 9.07 -22.34
C VAL A 209 -7.14 9.83 -23.65
N PRO A 210 -5.86 10.05 -24.00
CA PRO A 210 -4.66 9.81 -23.19
C PRO A 210 -4.57 10.74 -21.98
N ALA A 211 -3.79 10.35 -20.97
CA ALA A 211 -3.57 11.15 -19.78
C ALA A 211 -2.90 12.49 -20.11
N LYS A 212 -3.44 13.57 -19.57
CA LYS A 212 -2.92 14.94 -19.71
C LYS A 212 -2.90 15.62 -18.34
N ASP A 213 -2.02 16.61 -18.20
CA ASP A 213 -1.90 17.39 -16.96
C ASP A 213 -3.24 18.07 -16.60
N ILE A 214 -3.59 18.00 -15.31
CA ILE A 214 -4.75 18.67 -14.74
C ILE A 214 -4.26 19.57 -13.59
N HIS A 215 -4.32 20.86 -13.82
CA HIS A 215 -3.91 21.90 -12.85
C HIS A 215 -4.80 21.94 -11.62
#